data_616eb23acdb1539afa9bb99c648ce42d
#
_entry.id   616eb23acdb1539afa9bb99c648ce42d
#
_cell.length_a   1.000
_cell.length_b   1.000
_cell.length_c   1.000
_cell.angle_alpha   90.00
_cell.angle_beta   90.00
_cell.angle_gamma   90.00
#
_symmetry.space_group_name_H-M   'P 1'
#
loop_
_entity.id
_entity.type
_entity.pdbx_description
1 polymer ?
#
loop_
_entity_poly.entity_id
_entity_poly.type
_entity_poly.pdbx_seq_one_letter_code
_entity_poly.pdbx_strand_id
1 'polypeptide(L)'
;MNKSFVKFVTDFGPLLVFLFFYYNSDKNLKIAIPPFIIATLIAIIAVWLLEKKIPMIPLIGGILISLFGGLTIYFDNPVFIYIKPTIINILFGLALLFGKYFTQEPILKKMLGKSLALSSEGWVLLNKRWMLFFFSLAILNELVWRTQSEEFWVNFKVWGMLPITFVFTAFQITLINKYKIDE
;
A
#
# COMPACT_ATOMS: atom_id res chain seq x y z
N MET A 1 29.76 -1.22 13.99
CA MET A 1 29.22 -1.29 12.61
C MET A 1 28.40 -0.01 12.35
N ASN A 2 28.62 0.69 11.24
CA ASN A 2 27.96 1.98 10.97
C ASN A 2 26.45 1.74 10.80
N LYS A 3 25.63 2.36 11.70
CA LYS A 3 24.16 2.18 11.70
C LYS A 3 23.53 2.55 10.35
N SER A 4 24.08 3.56 9.67
CA SER A 4 23.60 3.97 8.34
C SER A 4 23.84 2.89 7.28
N PHE A 5 24.99 2.19 7.34
CA PHE A 5 25.30 1.12 6.42
C PHE A 5 24.39 -0.10 6.65
N VAL A 6 24.15 -0.47 7.91
CA VAL A 6 23.23 -1.57 8.24
C VAL A 6 21.84 -1.26 7.72
N LYS A 7 21.34 -0.04 7.96
CA LYS A 7 20.04 0.40 7.48
C LYS A 7 19.96 0.37 5.96
N PHE A 8 21.00 0.86 5.27
CA PHE A 8 21.05 0.78 3.80
C PHE A 8 20.96 -0.67 3.29
N VAL A 9 21.75 -1.58 3.86
CA VAL A 9 21.75 -3.00 3.46
C VAL A 9 20.42 -3.67 3.77
N THR A 10 19.78 -3.35 4.88
CA THR A 10 18.47 -3.94 5.23
C THR A 10 17.32 -3.36 4.43
N ASP A 11 17.39 -2.11 4.01
CA ASP A 11 16.35 -1.47 3.20
C ASP A 11 16.46 -1.87 1.70
N PHE A 12 17.68 -1.96 1.17
CA PHE A 12 17.92 -2.21 -0.25
C PHE A 12 18.38 -3.64 -0.58
N GLY A 13 18.94 -4.38 0.39
CA GLY A 13 19.43 -5.73 0.19
C GLY A 13 18.38 -6.69 -0.39
N PRO A 14 17.16 -6.76 0.15
CA PRO A 14 16.09 -7.58 -0.42
C PRO A 14 15.77 -7.23 -1.87
N LEU A 15 15.77 -5.94 -2.23
CA LEU A 15 15.54 -5.50 -3.60
C LEU A 15 16.66 -5.95 -4.54
N LEU A 16 17.91 -5.89 -4.11
CA LEU A 16 19.06 -6.38 -4.90
C LEU A 16 18.97 -7.89 -5.11
N VAL A 17 18.59 -8.65 -4.08
CA VAL A 17 18.33 -10.10 -4.20
C VAL A 17 17.22 -10.36 -5.22
N PHE A 18 16.09 -9.62 -5.14
CA PHE A 18 15.03 -9.73 -6.12
C PHE A 18 15.51 -9.47 -7.54
N LEU A 19 16.21 -8.36 -7.78
CA LEU A 19 16.72 -7.99 -9.10
C LEU A 19 17.69 -9.04 -9.64
N PHE A 20 18.59 -9.55 -8.81
CA PHE A 20 19.52 -10.61 -9.19
C PHE A 20 18.78 -11.85 -9.70
N PHE A 21 17.86 -12.39 -8.92
CA PHE A 21 17.07 -13.56 -9.34
C PHE A 21 16.15 -13.28 -10.51
N TYR A 22 15.56 -12.07 -10.57
CA TYR A 22 14.68 -11.67 -11.66
C TYR A 22 15.39 -11.62 -13.01
N TYR A 23 16.57 -10.99 -13.07
CA TYR A 23 17.34 -10.91 -14.31
C TYR A 23 17.99 -12.24 -14.71
N ASN A 24 18.38 -13.07 -13.74
CA ASN A 24 18.99 -14.38 -14.04
C ASN A 24 17.96 -15.48 -14.36
N SER A 25 16.67 -15.21 -14.24
CA SER A 25 15.59 -16.17 -14.51
C SER A 25 14.70 -15.75 -15.67
N ASP A 26 15.25 -15.07 -16.68
CA ASP A 26 14.49 -14.55 -17.82
C ASP A 26 13.26 -13.73 -17.43
N LYS A 27 13.43 -12.89 -16.41
CA LYS A 27 12.37 -12.03 -15.82
C LYS A 27 11.19 -12.81 -15.21
N ASN A 28 11.45 -14.02 -14.74
CA ASN A 28 10.43 -14.87 -14.12
C ASN A 28 10.19 -14.46 -12.66
N LEU A 29 9.04 -13.84 -12.42
CA LEU A 29 8.62 -13.42 -11.07
C LEU A 29 8.45 -14.60 -10.10
N LYS A 30 8.02 -15.79 -10.58
CA LYS A 30 7.83 -16.97 -9.74
C LYS A 30 9.15 -17.43 -9.10
N ILE A 31 10.28 -17.19 -9.78
CA ILE A 31 11.62 -17.54 -9.29
C ILE A 31 12.20 -16.42 -8.43
N ALA A 32 11.92 -15.16 -8.73
CA ALA A 32 12.50 -14.01 -8.04
C ALA A 32 11.81 -13.69 -6.69
N ILE A 33 10.51 -13.96 -6.55
CA ILE A 33 9.74 -13.61 -5.36
C ILE A 33 10.14 -14.39 -4.11
N PRO A 34 10.33 -15.74 -4.12
CA PRO A 34 10.71 -16.47 -2.92
C PRO A 34 12.03 -15.99 -2.29
N PRO A 35 13.14 -15.82 -3.03
CA PRO A 35 14.39 -15.28 -2.47
C PRO A 35 14.22 -13.86 -1.90
N PHE A 36 13.40 -13.03 -2.54
CA PHE A 36 13.07 -11.69 -2.04
C PHE A 36 12.37 -11.74 -0.68
N ILE A 37 11.37 -12.62 -0.51
CA ILE A 37 10.66 -12.80 0.76
C ILE A 37 11.63 -13.24 1.85
N ILE A 38 12.49 -14.23 1.57
CA ILE A 38 13.48 -14.72 2.51
C ILE A 38 14.45 -13.61 2.92
N ALA A 39 14.99 -12.86 1.94
CA ALA A 39 15.88 -11.74 2.21
C ALA A 39 15.21 -10.63 3.05
N THR A 40 13.93 -10.36 2.79
CA THR A 40 13.15 -9.38 3.56
C THR A 40 12.96 -9.84 5.01
N LEU A 41 12.63 -11.10 5.24
CA LEU A 41 12.51 -11.65 6.60
C LEU A 41 13.84 -11.58 7.34
N ILE A 42 14.94 -11.94 6.70
CA ILE A 42 16.29 -11.83 7.27
C ILE A 42 16.60 -10.37 7.63
N ALA A 43 16.30 -9.43 6.75
CA ALA A 43 16.52 -8.01 7.00
C ALA A 43 15.69 -7.50 8.20
N ILE A 44 14.43 -7.88 8.31
CA ILE A 44 13.56 -7.50 9.43
C ILE A 44 14.10 -8.08 10.75
N ILE A 45 14.49 -9.35 10.77
CA ILE A 45 15.05 -10.01 11.95
C ILE A 45 16.37 -9.33 12.34
N ALA A 46 17.25 -9.04 11.39
CA ALA A 46 18.53 -8.37 11.64
C ALA A 46 18.34 -7.00 12.28
N VAL A 47 17.43 -6.16 11.76
CA VAL A 47 17.10 -4.84 12.33
C VAL A 47 16.50 -5.00 13.74
N TRP A 48 15.59 -5.95 13.92
CA TRP A 48 14.99 -6.19 15.24
C TRP A 48 16.03 -6.61 16.29
N LEU A 49 16.96 -7.48 15.93
CA LEU A 49 18.03 -7.90 16.84
C LEU A 49 19.00 -6.77 17.19
N LEU A 50 19.33 -5.91 16.21
CA LEU A 50 20.31 -4.82 16.37
C LEU A 50 19.73 -3.58 17.03
N GLU A 51 18.52 -3.18 16.65
CA GLU A 51 17.91 -1.91 17.09
C GLU A 51 16.78 -2.10 18.10
N LYS A 52 16.34 -3.34 18.36
CA LYS A 52 15.16 -3.67 19.19
C LYS A 52 13.89 -2.94 18.76
N LYS A 53 13.83 -2.50 17.50
CA LYS A 53 12.68 -1.82 16.88
C LYS A 53 12.28 -2.55 15.61
N ILE A 54 10.99 -2.68 15.38
CA ILE A 54 10.48 -3.27 14.15
C ILE A 54 10.50 -2.19 13.07
N PRO A 55 11.22 -2.41 11.94
CA PRO A 55 11.23 -1.47 10.82
C PRO A 55 9.88 -1.55 10.08
N MET A 56 8.99 -0.58 10.35
CA MET A 56 7.61 -0.61 9.83
C MET A 56 7.53 -0.57 8.31
N ILE A 57 8.40 0.18 7.63
CA ILE A 57 8.39 0.29 6.16
C ILE A 57 8.79 -1.03 5.49
N PRO A 58 9.94 -1.66 5.82
CA PRO A 58 10.28 -2.99 5.33
C PRO A 58 9.26 -4.06 5.72
N LEU A 59 8.69 -3.99 6.92
CA LEU A 59 7.67 -4.95 7.37
C LEU A 59 6.41 -4.86 6.50
N ILE A 60 5.84 -3.67 6.31
CA ILE A 60 4.65 -3.47 5.48
C ILE A 60 4.95 -3.85 4.02
N GLY A 61 6.08 -3.41 3.49
CA GLY A 61 6.53 -3.78 2.14
C GLY A 61 6.70 -5.28 1.98
N GLY A 62 7.36 -5.94 2.94
CA GLY A 62 7.55 -7.39 2.97
C GLY A 62 6.23 -8.16 3.04
N ILE A 63 5.29 -7.75 3.89
CA ILE A 63 3.95 -8.35 3.98
C ILE A 63 3.21 -8.21 2.65
N LEU A 64 3.18 -7.00 2.07
CA LEU A 64 2.51 -6.75 0.81
C LEU A 64 3.09 -7.60 -0.33
N ILE A 65 4.41 -7.63 -0.46
CA ILE A 65 5.06 -8.40 -1.53
C ILE A 65 4.93 -9.90 -1.27
N SER A 66 5.03 -10.38 -0.03
CA SER A 66 4.81 -11.79 0.32
C SER A 66 3.38 -12.22 0.00
N LEU A 67 2.41 -11.39 0.34
CA LEU A 67 1.00 -11.64 0.05
C LEU A 67 0.76 -11.63 -1.46
N PHE A 68 1.12 -10.55 -2.16
CA PHE A 68 0.87 -10.43 -3.59
C PHE A 68 1.76 -11.34 -4.43
N GLY A 69 3.01 -11.54 -4.03
CA GLY A 69 3.94 -12.45 -4.68
C GLY A 69 3.53 -13.90 -4.49
N GLY A 70 3.20 -14.29 -3.25
CA GLY A 70 2.70 -15.63 -2.95
C GLY A 70 1.41 -15.96 -3.70
N LEU A 71 0.47 -15.02 -3.72
CA LEU A 71 -0.77 -15.14 -4.49
C LEU A 71 -0.51 -15.21 -6.01
N THR A 72 0.46 -14.46 -6.54
CA THR A 72 0.85 -14.53 -7.96
C THR A 72 1.44 -15.90 -8.33
N ILE A 73 2.20 -16.52 -7.41
CA ILE A 73 2.76 -17.86 -7.62
C ILE A 73 1.67 -18.93 -7.54
N TYR A 74 0.75 -18.80 -6.58
CA TYR A 74 -0.27 -19.82 -6.31
C TYR A 74 -1.41 -19.80 -7.33
N PHE A 75 -1.81 -18.61 -7.80
CA PHE A 75 -2.89 -18.46 -8.77
C PHE A 75 -2.35 -18.14 -10.16
N ASP A 76 -2.14 -19.13 -10.98
CA ASP A 76 -1.85 -18.99 -12.43
C ASP A 76 -3.13 -18.64 -13.22
N ASN A 77 -4.06 -17.88 -12.60
CA ASN A 77 -5.39 -17.60 -13.11
C ASN A 77 -5.56 -16.07 -13.36
N PRO A 78 -6.04 -15.64 -14.54
CA PRO A 78 -6.29 -14.24 -14.85
C PRO A 78 -7.22 -13.52 -13.85
N VAL A 79 -8.11 -14.24 -13.19
CA VAL A 79 -8.96 -13.71 -12.09
C VAL A 79 -8.14 -13.01 -11.02
N PHE A 80 -6.92 -13.47 -10.77
CA PHE A 80 -6.04 -12.84 -9.79
C PHE A 80 -5.61 -11.42 -10.18
N ILE A 81 -5.47 -11.14 -11.48
CA ILE A 81 -5.16 -9.80 -11.98
C ILE A 81 -6.32 -8.84 -11.67
N TYR A 82 -7.56 -9.34 -11.77
CA TYR A 82 -8.77 -8.55 -11.53
C TYR A 82 -9.00 -8.26 -10.05
N ILE A 83 -8.62 -9.18 -9.16
CA ILE A 83 -8.80 -9.02 -7.69
C ILE A 83 -7.72 -8.13 -7.06
N LYS A 84 -6.53 -7.96 -7.68
CA LYS A 84 -5.47 -7.11 -7.12
C LYS A 84 -5.93 -5.73 -6.66
N PRO A 85 -6.66 -4.93 -7.46
CA PRO A 85 -7.14 -3.62 -7.02
C PRO A 85 -8.08 -3.70 -5.82
N THR A 86 -8.94 -4.72 -5.76
CA THR A 86 -9.83 -4.95 -4.62
C THR A 86 -9.03 -5.14 -3.34
N ILE A 87 -8.05 -6.05 -3.35
CA ILE A 87 -7.21 -6.34 -2.18
C ILE A 87 -6.43 -5.10 -1.74
N ILE A 88 -5.81 -4.37 -2.67
CA ILE A 88 -5.07 -3.14 -2.36
C ILE A 88 -5.98 -2.10 -1.70
N ASN A 89 -7.16 -1.86 -2.26
CA ASN A 89 -8.10 -0.89 -1.72
C ASN A 89 -8.63 -1.32 -0.34
N ILE A 90 -8.92 -2.61 -0.13
CA ILE A 90 -9.28 -3.13 1.20
C ILE A 90 -8.14 -2.90 2.19
N LEU A 91 -6.90 -3.20 1.83
CA LEU A 91 -5.75 -3.01 2.71
C LEU A 91 -5.55 -1.53 3.08
N PHE A 92 -5.70 -0.60 2.14
CA PHE A 92 -5.66 0.83 2.45
C PHE A 92 -6.83 1.25 3.34
N GLY A 93 -8.04 0.78 3.06
CA GLY A 93 -9.20 1.02 3.91
C GLY A 93 -9.00 0.51 5.34
N LEU A 94 -8.50 -0.71 5.49
CA LEU A 94 -8.20 -1.32 6.80
C LEU A 94 -7.05 -0.59 7.50
N ALA A 95 -6.01 -0.18 6.78
CA ALA A 95 -4.92 0.62 7.36
C ALA A 95 -5.44 1.93 7.94
N LEU A 96 -6.32 2.64 7.23
CA LEU A 96 -6.94 3.87 7.73
C LEU A 96 -7.91 3.61 8.89
N LEU A 97 -8.62 2.47 8.88
CA LEU A 97 -9.54 2.08 9.94
C LEU A 97 -8.81 1.76 11.24
N PHE A 98 -7.81 0.89 11.15
CA PHE A 98 -7.11 0.36 12.32
C PHE A 98 -5.85 1.14 12.69
N GLY A 99 -5.33 1.97 11.80
CA GLY A 99 -4.07 2.66 12.00
C GLY A 99 -4.04 3.57 13.23
N LYS A 100 -5.18 4.12 13.64
CA LYS A 100 -5.32 4.90 14.88
C LYS A 100 -4.90 4.09 16.12
N TYR A 101 -5.17 2.78 16.14
CA TYR A 101 -4.81 1.92 17.30
C TYR A 101 -3.30 1.72 17.44
N PHE A 102 -2.56 1.79 16.31
CA PHE A 102 -1.11 1.62 16.32
C PHE A 102 -0.35 2.94 16.40
N THR A 103 -0.94 4.05 15.95
CA THR A 103 -0.25 5.34 15.84
C THR A 103 -0.76 6.40 16.78
N GLN A 104 -1.84 6.12 17.55
CA GLN A 104 -2.56 7.04 18.44
C GLN A 104 -3.17 8.27 17.73
N GLU A 105 -2.90 8.44 16.44
CA GLU A 105 -3.41 9.51 15.59
C GLU A 105 -3.91 8.94 14.26
N PRO A 106 -4.80 9.65 13.52
CA PRO A 106 -5.17 9.26 12.17
C PRO A 106 -3.94 9.14 11.27
N ILE A 107 -3.86 8.04 10.49
CA ILE A 107 -2.70 7.81 9.61
C ILE A 107 -2.48 8.97 8.63
N LEU A 108 -3.54 9.55 8.08
CA LEU A 108 -3.42 10.68 7.18
C LEU A 108 -2.79 11.91 7.86
N LYS A 109 -3.05 12.14 9.16
CA LYS A 109 -2.36 13.20 9.92
C LYS A 109 -0.86 12.93 9.98
N LYS A 110 -0.48 11.69 10.24
CA LYS A 110 0.95 11.31 10.29
C LYS A 110 1.65 11.48 8.95
N MET A 111 0.94 11.26 7.84
CA MET A 111 1.49 11.38 6.49
C MET A 111 1.50 12.83 5.98
N LEU A 112 0.44 13.56 6.21
CA LEU A 112 0.19 14.87 5.59
C LEU A 112 0.28 16.05 6.58
N GLY A 113 0.44 15.80 7.87
CA GLY A 113 0.44 16.84 8.91
C GLY A 113 1.59 17.83 8.84
N LYS A 114 2.63 17.54 8.05
CA LYS A 114 3.70 18.51 7.72
C LYS A 114 3.30 19.51 6.63
N SER A 115 2.30 19.18 5.84
CA SER A 115 1.85 19.96 4.67
C SER A 115 0.45 20.55 4.86
N LEU A 116 -0.29 20.05 5.83
CA LEU A 116 -1.66 20.46 6.10
C LEU A 116 -1.84 20.64 7.60
N ALA A 117 -2.31 21.84 7.99
CA ALA A 117 -2.70 22.15 9.36
C ALA A 117 -4.23 22.04 9.50
N LEU A 118 -4.73 20.97 10.10
CA LEU A 118 -6.15 20.74 10.32
C LEU A 118 -6.43 20.51 11.80
N SER A 119 -7.64 20.88 12.24
CA SER A 119 -8.13 20.54 13.57
C SER A 119 -8.18 19.01 13.76
N SER A 120 -8.18 18.54 15.01
CA SER A 120 -8.26 17.10 15.33
C SER A 120 -9.51 16.47 14.71
N GLU A 121 -10.64 17.18 14.69
CA GLU A 121 -11.88 16.74 14.05
C GLU A 121 -11.73 16.64 12.53
N GLY A 122 -11.07 17.63 11.90
CA GLY A 122 -10.80 17.63 10.46
C GLY A 122 -9.97 16.41 10.03
N TRP A 123 -8.94 16.04 10.81
CA TRP A 123 -8.14 14.85 10.56
C TRP A 123 -8.94 13.56 10.67
N VAL A 124 -9.80 13.43 11.68
CA VAL A 124 -10.65 12.24 11.85
C VAL A 124 -11.64 12.12 10.68
N LEU A 125 -12.27 13.22 10.28
CA LEU A 125 -13.20 13.22 9.16
C LEU A 125 -12.52 12.91 7.83
N LEU A 126 -11.37 13.52 7.56
CA LEU A 126 -10.58 13.26 6.35
C LEU A 126 -10.18 11.79 6.27
N ASN A 127 -9.67 11.23 7.37
CA ASN A 127 -9.29 9.82 7.44
C ASN A 127 -10.49 8.89 7.20
N LYS A 128 -11.66 9.19 7.78
CA LYS A 128 -12.90 8.43 7.58
C LYS A 128 -13.38 8.48 6.14
N ARG A 129 -13.32 9.65 5.47
CA ARG A 129 -13.73 9.80 4.07
C ARG A 129 -12.84 8.99 3.14
N TRP A 130 -11.52 9.05 3.32
CA TRP A 130 -10.58 8.25 2.52
C TRP A 130 -10.73 6.75 2.77
N MET A 131 -10.96 6.34 4.01
CA MET A 131 -11.26 4.94 4.36
C MET A 131 -12.48 4.43 3.59
N LEU A 132 -13.60 5.17 3.64
CA LEU A 132 -14.83 4.81 2.94
C LEU A 132 -14.62 4.81 1.41
N PHE A 133 -13.84 5.75 0.89
CA PHE A 133 -13.52 5.82 -0.53
C PHE A 133 -12.75 4.57 -0.99
N PHE A 134 -11.74 4.12 -0.26
CA PHE A 134 -11.02 2.90 -0.61
C PHE A 134 -11.94 1.66 -0.56
N PHE A 135 -12.80 1.52 0.43
CA PHE A 135 -13.76 0.43 0.43
C PHE A 135 -14.75 0.52 -0.74
N SER A 136 -15.21 1.72 -1.09
CA SER A 136 -16.06 1.92 -2.28
C SER A 136 -15.34 1.54 -3.58
N LEU A 137 -14.07 1.87 -3.72
CA LEU A 137 -13.26 1.45 -4.88
C LEU A 137 -13.07 -0.08 -4.93
N ALA A 138 -12.90 -0.73 -3.78
CA ALA A 138 -12.83 -2.19 -3.71
C ALA A 138 -14.13 -2.85 -4.21
N ILE A 139 -15.27 -2.38 -3.71
CA ILE A 139 -16.59 -2.86 -4.13
C ILE A 139 -16.82 -2.58 -5.63
N LEU A 140 -16.48 -1.38 -6.09
CA LEU A 140 -16.63 -0.99 -7.48
C LEU A 140 -15.79 -1.86 -8.42
N ASN A 141 -14.54 -2.16 -8.04
CA ASN A 141 -13.70 -3.08 -8.81
C ASN A 141 -14.32 -4.48 -8.89
N GLU A 142 -14.84 -5.03 -7.77
CA GLU A 142 -15.51 -6.34 -7.76
C GLU A 142 -16.74 -6.35 -8.68
N LEU A 143 -17.55 -5.32 -8.64
CA LEU A 143 -18.71 -5.20 -9.51
C LEU A 143 -18.31 -5.17 -10.98
N VAL A 144 -17.33 -4.33 -11.33
CA VAL A 144 -16.92 -4.15 -12.73
C VAL A 144 -16.32 -5.44 -13.30
N TRP A 145 -15.33 -6.06 -12.65
CA TRP A 145 -14.69 -7.24 -13.22
C TRP A 145 -15.60 -8.48 -13.25
N ARG A 146 -16.61 -8.55 -12.37
CA ARG A 146 -17.56 -9.68 -12.35
C ARG A 146 -18.71 -9.55 -13.34
N THR A 147 -19.05 -8.31 -13.72
CA THR A 147 -20.25 -8.05 -14.55
C THR A 147 -19.94 -7.57 -15.95
N GLN A 148 -18.71 -7.09 -16.19
CA GLN A 148 -18.29 -6.52 -17.45
C GLN A 148 -17.22 -7.36 -18.15
N SER A 149 -16.95 -7.07 -19.43
CA SER A 149 -15.87 -7.71 -20.18
C SER A 149 -14.50 -7.28 -19.66
N GLU A 150 -13.46 -8.09 -19.96
CA GLU A 150 -12.07 -7.76 -19.66
C GLU A 150 -11.65 -6.41 -20.25
N GLU A 151 -12.02 -6.18 -21.51
CA GLU A 151 -11.72 -4.93 -22.21
C GLU A 151 -12.36 -3.73 -21.50
N PHE A 152 -13.62 -3.86 -21.07
CA PHE A 152 -14.28 -2.82 -20.29
C PHE A 152 -13.56 -2.57 -18.97
N TRP A 153 -13.17 -3.63 -18.25
CA TRP A 153 -12.46 -3.50 -16.97
C TRP A 153 -11.11 -2.79 -17.12
N VAL A 154 -10.32 -3.12 -18.18
CA VAL A 154 -9.05 -2.45 -18.48
C VAL A 154 -9.27 -0.96 -18.77
N ASN A 155 -10.24 -0.64 -19.61
CA ASN A 155 -10.59 0.76 -19.93
C ASN A 155 -11.10 1.51 -18.70
N PHE A 156 -11.93 0.87 -17.87
CA PHE A 156 -12.43 1.45 -16.64
C PHE A 156 -11.31 1.75 -15.64
N LYS A 157 -10.30 0.91 -15.53
CA LYS A 157 -9.13 1.17 -14.68
C LYS A 157 -8.40 2.46 -15.05
N VAL A 158 -8.25 2.72 -16.33
CA VAL A 158 -7.52 3.91 -16.82
C VAL A 158 -8.44 5.13 -16.84
N TRP A 159 -9.59 5.01 -17.49
CA TRP A 159 -10.47 6.14 -17.78
C TRP A 159 -11.59 6.37 -16.78
N GLY A 160 -11.88 5.40 -15.92
CA GLY A 160 -12.88 5.49 -14.87
C GLY A 160 -12.26 5.83 -13.51
N MET A 161 -11.31 5.01 -13.05
CA MET A 161 -10.75 5.13 -11.70
C MET A 161 -9.98 6.44 -11.47
N LEU A 162 -9.24 6.92 -12.47
CA LEU A 162 -8.49 8.18 -12.37
C LEU A 162 -9.42 9.39 -12.17
N PRO A 163 -10.46 9.62 -13.03
CA PRO A 163 -11.40 10.70 -12.80
C PRO A 163 -12.17 10.60 -11.47
N ILE A 164 -12.59 9.38 -11.08
CA ILE A 164 -13.27 9.16 -9.80
C ILE A 164 -12.38 9.60 -8.64
N THR A 165 -11.11 9.20 -8.65
CA THR A 165 -10.14 9.57 -7.62
C THR A 165 -9.88 11.08 -7.62
N PHE A 166 -9.74 11.68 -8.80
CA PHE A 166 -9.52 13.12 -8.93
C PHE A 166 -10.72 13.92 -8.39
N VAL A 167 -11.93 13.57 -8.79
CA VAL A 167 -13.16 14.20 -8.32
C VAL A 167 -13.30 14.04 -6.79
N PHE A 168 -13.10 12.84 -6.27
CA PHE A 168 -13.12 12.60 -4.83
C PHE A 168 -12.12 13.48 -4.10
N THR A 169 -10.88 13.56 -4.61
CA THR A 169 -9.81 14.38 -4.02
C THR A 169 -10.18 15.87 -4.04
N ALA A 170 -10.75 16.36 -5.14
CA ALA A 170 -11.21 17.74 -5.24
C ALA A 170 -12.29 18.06 -4.20
N PHE A 171 -13.22 17.16 -3.95
CA PHE A 171 -14.22 17.33 -2.89
C PHE A 171 -13.63 17.41 -1.48
N GLN A 172 -12.40 16.89 -1.24
CA GLN A 172 -11.75 17.03 0.07
C GLN A 172 -11.29 18.47 0.33
N ILE A 173 -11.08 19.29 -0.70
CA ILE A 173 -10.68 20.71 -0.54
C ILE A 173 -11.70 21.47 0.31
N THR A 174 -12.99 21.21 0.12
CA THR A 174 -14.04 21.83 0.92
C THR A 174 -13.93 21.48 2.41
N LEU A 175 -13.64 20.21 2.71
CA LEU A 175 -13.42 19.76 4.09
C LEU A 175 -12.13 20.37 4.66
N ILE A 176 -11.05 20.34 3.89
CA ILE A 176 -9.75 20.90 4.29
C ILE A 176 -9.91 22.38 4.63
N ASN A 177 -10.54 23.18 3.76
CA ASN A 177 -10.76 24.59 3.99
C ASN A 177 -11.63 24.88 5.22
N LYS A 178 -12.64 24.01 5.48
CA LYS A 178 -13.52 24.16 6.65
C LYS A 178 -12.81 23.91 7.98
N TYR A 179 -11.85 22.96 8.00
CA TYR A 179 -11.20 22.52 9.22
C TYR A 179 -9.71 22.94 9.31
N LYS A 180 -9.26 23.80 8.38
CA LYS A 180 -7.95 24.39 8.43
C LYS A 180 -7.80 25.24 9.70
N ILE A 181 -6.65 25.13 10.34
CA ILE A 181 -6.24 25.98 11.45
C ILE A 181 -5.09 26.87 10.95
N ASP A 182 -5.21 28.16 11.23
CA ASP A 182 -4.09 29.10 11.00
C ASP A 182 -3.00 28.80 12.04
N GLU A 183 -1.77 28.64 11.59
CA GLU A 183 -0.60 28.51 12.44
C GLU A 183 -0.23 29.85 13.10
#